data_440f781efdf96385e2e5c0ec753a132a
#
_entry.id   440f781efdf96385e2e5c0ec753a132a
#
_cell.length_a   1.000
_cell.length_b   1.000
_cell.length_c   1.000
_cell.angle_alpha   90.00
_cell.angle_beta   90.00
_cell.angle_gamma   90.00
#
_symmetry.space_group_name_H-M   'P 1'
#
loop_
_entity.id
_entity.type
_entity.pdbx_description
1 polymer ?
#
loop_
_entity_poly.entity_id
_entity_poly.type
_entity_poly.pdbx_seq_one_letter_code
_entity_poly.pdbx_strand_id
1 'polypeptide(L)'
;MSAWELLKEARGPSDGWGYCPQVPGDADITSWVLRLAEALGAEDDLRADEGYRFVTAHLQEDGGISSYLPQFAAPFLDRVAPRWDAWYASHVCVTSAAAGLLRLPVHERLLTRLREIQRPDGSWPAYWWPDREYPTALAAEALTAGRPDGDRPEAREAARWAAARIGADGAVCTELEPEGSAFATAFALRAVLAGELPEGRDVVRRAVSYLTDSQDKDGSWRPSAWCRVPGPMEFDPDAREHWERGRRGKAALGSVVLDTKALYTTASVVAALARTSTAAVSSATAAPSRADRA
;
A
#
# COMPACT_ATOMS: atom_id res chain seq x y z
N MET A 1 -1.96 27.73 3.48
CA MET A 1 -1.06 26.65 3.95
C MET A 1 -1.10 25.55 2.92
N SER A 2 0.06 25.09 2.41
CA SER A 2 0.12 23.97 1.49
C SER A 2 -0.10 22.64 2.22
N ALA A 3 -0.42 21.56 1.49
CA ALA A 3 -0.52 20.22 2.10
C ALA A 3 0.82 19.77 2.74
N TRP A 4 1.94 20.21 2.17
CA TRP A 4 3.28 19.94 2.72
C TRP A 4 3.51 20.62 4.08
N GLU A 5 3.11 21.90 4.22
CA GLU A 5 3.18 22.60 5.51
C GLU A 5 2.29 21.95 6.56
N LEU A 6 1.09 21.50 6.16
CA LEU A 6 0.23 20.75 7.08
C LEU A 6 0.85 19.44 7.57
N LEU A 7 1.56 18.70 6.70
CA LEU A 7 2.27 17.48 7.09
C LEU A 7 3.40 17.77 8.07
N LYS A 8 4.16 18.85 7.88
CA LYS A 8 5.21 19.25 8.82
C LYS A 8 4.66 19.56 10.22
N GLU A 9 3.51 20.23 10.27
CA GLU A 9 2.84 20.59 11.54
C GLU A 9 2.11 19.39 12.18
N ALA A 10 1.67 18.42 11.38
CA ALA A 10 0.89 17.27 11.87
C ALA A 10 1.74 16.18 12.55
N ARG A 11 3.06 16.36 12.61
CA ARG A 11 3.95 15.40 13.26
C ARG A 11 3.65 15.30 14.75
N GLY A 12 3.45 14.07 15.21
CA GLY A 12 3.15 13.79 16.62
C GLY A 12 4.37 13.91 17.53
N PRO A 13 4.17 13.92 18.86
CA PRO A 13 5.23 14.03 19.85
C PRO A 13 6.18 12.82 19.90
N SER A 14 5.80 11.69 19.28
CA SER A 14 6.59 10.46 19.14
C SER A 14 7.47 10.42 17.89
N ASP A 15 7.63 11.54 17.18
CA ASP A 15 8.39 11.66 15.93
C ASP A 15 7.78 10.93 14.73
N GLY A 16 6.57 10.38 14.85
CA GLY A 16 5.78 9.79 13.77
C GLY A 16 4.55 10.61 13.41
N TRP A 17 3.91 10.23 12.30
CA TRP A 17 2.62 10.75 11.86
C TRP A 17 1.52 9.72 12.13
N GLY A 18 0.38 10.17 12.60
CA GLY A 18 -0.81 9.35 12.79
C GLY A 18 -1.88 9.60 11.73
N TYR A 19 -2.87 8.74 11.69
CA TYR A 19 -4.02 8.85 10.80
C TYR A 19 -4.76 10.20 10.89
N CYS A 20 -4.77 10.80 12.06
CA CYS A 20 -5.22 12.18 12.28
C CYS A 20 -4.50 12.75 13.52
N PRO A 21 -4.55 14.08 13.72
CA PRO A 21 -3.82 14.73 14.84
C PRO A 21 -4.19 14.24 16.24
N GLN A 22 -5.34 13.58 16.40
CA GLN A 22 -5.85 13.09 17.68
C GLN A 22 -5.43 11.67 18.04
N VAL A 23 -4.81 10.94 17.08
CA VAL A 23 -4.35 9.56 17.30
C VAL A 23 -2.83 9.50 17.38
N PRO A 24 -2.26 8.48 18.04
CA PRO A 24 -0.81 8.30 18.07
C PRO A 24 -0.22 8.17 16.67
N GLY A 25 1.06 8.53 16.53
CA GLY A 25 1.83 8.19 15.33
C GLY A 25 1.85 6.68 15.09
N ASP A 26 1.78 6.29 13.85
CA ASP A 26 1.87 4.90 13.41
C ASP A 26 2.91 4.73 12.30
N ALA A 27 3.41 3.50 12.14
CA ALA A 27 4.47 3.22 11.18
C ALA A 27 4.00 3.25 9.72
N ASP A 28 2.71 2.99 9.44
CA ASP A 28 2.18 3.03 8.08
C ASP A 28 2.15 4.46 7.55
N ILE A 29 1.45 5.34 8.25
CA ILE A 29 1.36 6.77 7.85
C ILE A 29 2.75 7.41 7.82
N THR A 30 3.60 7.12 8.81
CA THR A 30 4.97 7.63 8.83
C THR A 30 5.76 7.16 7.60
N SER A 31 5.62 5.90 7.19
CA SER A 31 6.27 5.37 5.99
C SER A 31 5.78 6.09 4.72
N TRP A 32 4.47 6.38 4.61
CA TRP A 32 3.94 7.12 3.47
C TRP A 32 4.42 8.58 3.42
N VAL A 33 4.52 9.24 4.56
CA VAL A 33 5.07 10.61 4.63
C VAL A 33 6.54 10.64 4.23
N LEU A 34 7.34 9.68 4.69
CA LEU A 34 8.76 9.55 4.31
C LEU A 34 8.92 9.25 2.81
N ARG A 35 8.11 8.35 2.25
CA ARG A 35 8.10 8.08 0.79
C ARG A 35 7.76 9.33 -0.03
N LEU A 36 6.83 10.14 0.45
CA LEU A 36 6.53 11.43 -0.18
C LEU A 36 7.72 12.39 -0.09
N ALA A 37 8.39 12.46 1.07
CA ALA A 37 9.59 13.27 1.25
C ALA A 37 10.70 12.85 0.29
N GLU A 38 11.01 11.53 0.19
CA GLU A 38 11.98 11.00 -0.77
C GLU A 38 11.61 11.35 -2.22
N ALA A 39 10.34 11.24 -2.60
CA ALA A 39 9.87 11.55 -3.95
C ALA A 39 9.98 13.04 -4.30
N LEU A 40 9.92 13.91 -3.31
CA LEU A 40 10.04 15.37 -3.47
C LEU A 40 11.47 15.88 -3.26
N GLY A 41 12.41 15.03 -2.79
CA GLY A 41 13.76 15.46 -2.37
C GLY A 41 13.72 16.45 -1.20
N ALA A 42 12.77 16.28 -0.28
CA ALA A 42 12.46 17.19 0.81
C ALA A 42 12.61 16.55 2.21
N GLU A 43 13.52 15.58 2.34
CA GLU A 43 13.74 14.83 3.59
C GLU A 43 14.23 15.75 4.72
N ASP A 44 15.06 16.73 4.41
CA ASP A 44 15.59 17.68 5.41
C ASP A 44 14.48 18.55 6.01
N ASP A 45 13.50 18.94 5.22
CA ASP A 45 12.34 19.73 5.66
C ASP A 45 11.52 19.03 6.74
N LEU A 46 11.45 17.70 6.67
CA LEU A 46 10.69 16.86 7.59
C LEU A 46 11.53 16.32 8.75
N ARG A 47 12.83 16.58 8.81
CA ARG A 47 13.76 15.87 9.69
C ARG A 47 13.54 14.34 9.57
N ALA A 48 13.64 13.84 8.34
CA ALA A 48 13.27 12.48 7.99
C ALA A 48 14.04 11.42 8.81
N ASP A 49 15.26 11.71 9.26
CA ASP A 49 16.04 10.80 10.11
C ASP A 49 15.32 10.38 11.39
N GLU A 50 14.52 11.27 11.97
CA GLU A 50 13.70 10.95 13.15
C GLU A 50 12.54 10.03 12.77
N GLY A 51 11.91 10.26 11.62
CA GLY A 51 10.89 9.39 11.05
C GLY A 51 11.43 7.99 10.71
N TYR A 52 12.62 7.89 10.11
CA TYR A 52 13.28 6.60 9.88
C TYR A 52 13.57 5.84 11.18
N ARG A 53 14.03 6.54 12.22
CA ARG A 53 14.22 5.95 13.56
C ARG A 53 12.88 5.48 14.15
N PHE A 54 11.82 6.29 13.98
CA PHE A 54 10.49 5.91 14.42
C PHE A 54 10.01 4.62 13.76
N VAL A 55 10.05 4.53 12.41
CA VAL A 55 9.66 3.30 11.69
C VAL A 55 10.56 2.13 12.09
N THR A 56 11.86 2.33 12.21
CA THR A 56 12.80 1.28 12.64
C THR A 56 12.46 0.71 14.02
N ALA A 57 12.00 1.54 14.94
CA ALA A 57 11.61 1.11 16.29
C ALA A 57 10.40 0.15 16.28
N HIS A 58 9.59 0.15 15.20
CA HIS A 58 8.44 -0.75 15.04
C HIS A 58 8.82 -2.14 14.50
N LEU A 59 10.12 -2.40 14.26
CA LEU A 59 10.58 -3.71 13.81
C LEU A 59 10.33 -4.77 14.88
N GLN A 60 9.64 -5.85 14.49
CA GLN A 60 9.34 -6.98 15.34
C GLN A 60 10.38 -8.10 15.18
N GLU A 61 10.37 -9.07 16.10
CA GLU A 61 11.30 -10.21 16.07
C GLU A 61 11.19 -11.04 14.79
N ASP A 62 9.97 -11.15 14.24
CA ASP A 62 9.67 -11.86 13.00
C ASP A 62 10.15 -11.14 11.73
N GLY A 63 10.77 -9.96 11.87
CA GLY A 63 11.27 -9.17 10.74
C GLY A 63 10.25 -8.25 10.08
N GLY A 64 9.00 -8.24 10.53
CA GLY A 64 7.96 -7.32 10.04
C GLY A 64 7.88 -6.03 10.87
N ILE A 65 7.06 -5.09 10.41
CA ILE A 65 6.78 -3.80 11.08
C ILE A 65 5.39 -3.82 11.68
N SER A 66 5.28 -3.47 12.97
CA SER A 66 3.99 -3.24 13.63
C SER A 66 3.42 -1.86 13.28
N SER A 67 2.09 -1.71 13.33
CA SER A 67 1.47 -0.40 13.14
C SER A 67 1.72 0.52 14.33
N TYR A 68 1.61 -0.01 15.53
CA TYR A 68 1.72 0.74 16.78
C TYR A 68 2.74 0.12 17.73
N LEU A 69 3.28 0.95 18.61
CA LEU A 69 4.07 0.50 19.75
C LEU A 69 3.31 0.79 21.04
N PRO A 70 3.31 -0.13 22.04
CA PRO A 70 2.58 0.05 23.29
C PRO A 70 2.90 1.36 24.00
N GLN A 71 4.17 1.78 24.05
CA GLN A 71 4.60 3.00 24.75
C GLN A 71 3.97 4.27 24.17
N PHE A 72 3.54 4.30 22.91
CA PHE A 72 2.91 5.46 22.29
C PHE A 72 1.39 5.33 22.19
N ALA A 73 0.89 4.11 21.95
CA ALA A 73 -0.51 3.90 21.64
C ALA A 73 -1.36 3.47 22.84
N ALA A 74 -0.80 2.82 23.87
CA ALA A 74 -1.56 2.36 25.03
C ALA A 74 -2.36 3.48 25.73
N PRO A 75 -1.83 4.69 25.98
CA PRO A 75 -2.61 5.75 26.62
C PRO A 75 -3.88 6.16 25.85
N PHE A 76 -3.91 5.89 24.55
CA PHE A 76 -5.06 6.15 23.68
C PHE A 76 -5.97 4.90 23.58
N LEU A 77 -5.39 3.73 23.32
CA LEU A 77 -6.11 2.49 23.04
C LEU A 77 -6.72 1.85 24.29
N ASP A 78 -6.06 1.91 25.44
CA ASP A 78 -6.54 1.29 26.70
C ASP A 78 -7.84 1.90 27.22
N ARG A 79 -8.24 3.05 26.68
CA ARG A 79 -9.57 3.64 26.94
C ARG A 79 -10.71 2.87 26.26
N VAL A 80 -10.37 2.04 25.25
CA VAL A 80 -11.35 1.31 24.43
C VAL A 80 -11.36 -0.18 24.80
N ALA A 81 -10.19 -0.79 24.98
CA ALA A 81 -10.04 -2.19 25.35
C ALA A 81 -8.75 -2.39 26.19
N PRO A 82 -8.69 -3.44 27.04
CA PRO A 82 -7.56 -3.65 27.95
C PRO A 82 -6.34 -4.31 27.27
N ARG A 83 -6.49 -4.85 26.06
CA ARG A 83 -5.43 -5.54 25.33
C ARG A 83 -5.52 -5.23 23.85
N TRP A 84 -4.33 -5.09 23.21
CA TRP A 84 -4.20 -4.72 21.79
C TRP A 84 -3.11 -5.52 21.09
N ASP A 85 -2.88 -6.75 21.51
CA ASP A 85 -1.73 -7.57 21.09
C ASP A 85 -1.67 -7.72 19.56
N ALA A 86 -2.82 -7.87 18.90
CA ALA A 86 -2.87 -7.97 17.45
C ALA A 86 -2.48 -6.65 16.74
N TRP A 87 -2.77 -5.48 17.33
CA TRP A 87 -2.39 -4.19 16.74
C TRP A 87 -0.92 -3.84 16.95
N TYR A 88 -0.29 -4.48 17.95
CA TYR A 88 1.15 -4.35 18.23
C TYR A 88 1.99 -5.39 17.50
N ALA A 89 1.37 -6.41 16.87
CA ALA A 89 2.05 -7.37 16.02
C ALA A 89 2.48 -6.76 14.67
N SER A 90 3.34 -7.45 13.94
CA SER A 90 3.73 -7.05 12.59
C SER A 90 2.56 -7.21 11.60
N HIS A 91 2.41 -6.25 10.69
CA HIS A 91 1.39 -6.29 9.66
C HIS A 91 2.00 -6.20 8.27
N VAL A 92 1.55 -7.05 7.36
CA VAL A 92 2.10 -7.11 6.00
C VAL A 92 1.87 -5.80 5.25
N CYS A 93 0.71 -5.16 5.41
CA CYS A 93 0.42 -3.86 4.81
C CYS A 93 1.48 -2.81 5.18
N VAL A 94 1.81 -2.73 6.49
CA VAL A 94 2.78 -1.78 7.04
C VAL A 94 4.21 -2.15 6.66
N THR A 95 4.54 -3.44 6.77
CA THR A 95 5.86 -3.97 6.37
C THR A 95 6.15 -3.67 4.90
N SER A 96 5.17 -3.87 4.00
CA SER A 96 5.31 -3.60 2.57
C SER A 96 5.46 -2.10 2.29
N ALA A 97 4.72 -1.24 2.99
CA ALA A 97 4.85 0.20 2.85
C ALA A 97 6.24 0.68 3.30
N ALA A 98 6.72 0.21 4.47
CA ALA A 98 8.04 0.52 5.01
C ALA A 98 9.18 -0.04 4.14
N ALA A 99 9.02 -1.23 3.56
CA ALA A 99 9.99 -1.83 2.64
C ALA A 99 10.17 -1.03 1.33
N GLY A 100 9.26 -0.12 1.01
CA GLY A 100 9.44 0.84 -0.08
C GLY A 100 10.42 1.97 0.23
N LEU A 101 10.88 2.11 1.49
CA LEU A 101 11.87 3.10 1.92
C LEU A 101 13.28 2.50 1.79
N LEU A 102 13.97 2.80 0.69
CA LEU A 102 15.28 2.21 0.38
C LEU A 102 16.38 2.62 1.39
N ARG A 103 16.23 3.76 2.04
CA ARG A 103 17.17 4.29 3.04
C ARG A 103 16.92 3.76 4.46
N LEU A 104 15.86 2.96 4.67
CA LEU A 104 15.55 2.43 5.98
C LEU A 104 16.64 1.44 6.44
N PRO A 105 17.24 1.60 7.63
CA PRO A 105 18.35 0.74 8.08
C PRO A 105 18.03 -0.76 8.11
N VAL A 106 16.77 -1.12 8.25
CA VAL A 106 16.26 -2.50 8.33
C VAL A 106 15.69 -3.03 7.00
N HIS A 107 15.87 -2.28 5.90
CA HIS A 107 15.28 -2.57 4.59
C HIS A 107 15.45 -4.04 4.14
N GLU A 108 16.68 -4.58 4.13
CA GLU A 108 16.92 -5.97 3.70
C GLU A 108 16.23 -7.01 4.60
N ARG A 109 16.05 -6.71 5.89
CA ARG A 109 15.29 -7.57 6.80
C ARG A 109 13.83 -7.61 6.44
N LEU A 110 13.25 -6.46 6.06
CA LEU A 110 11.86 -6.39 5.59
C LEU A 110 11.66 -7.16 4.28
N LEU A 111 12.60 -7.04 3.32
CA LEU A 111 12.54 -7.79 2.08
C LEU A 111 12.63 -9.31 2.32
N THR A 112 13.47 -9.76 3.26
CA THR A 112 13.53 -11.16 3.66
C THR A 112 12.19 -11.62 4.21
N ARG A 113 11.62 -10.88 5.15
CA ARG A 113 10.30 -11.18 5.71
C ARG A 113 9.21 -11.26 4.64
N LEU A 114 9.17 -10.33 3.71
CA LEU A 114 8.18 -10.34 2.61
C LEU A 114 8.30 -11.61 1.76
N ARG A 115 9.50 -12.09 1.44
CA ARG A 115 9.69 -13.36 0.71
C ARG A 115 9.15 -14.56 1.48
N GLU A 116 9.43 -14.63 2.80
CA GLU A 116 9.01 -15.73 3.66
C GLU A 116 7.48 -15.88 3.79
N ILE A 117 6.75 -14.76 3.74
CA ILE A 117 5.30 -14.74 4.00
C ILE A 117 4.45 -14.62 2.73
N GLN A 118 5.07 -14.65 1.55
CA GLN A 118 4.32 -14.73 0.30
C GLN A 118 3.49 -16.01 0.27
N ARG A 119 2.22 -15.90 -0.10
CA ARG A 119 1.32 -17.05 -0.22
C ARG A 119 1.66 -17.88 -1.48
N PRO A 120 1.32 -19.18 -1.50
CA PRO A 120 1.56 -20.02 -2.67
C PRO A 120 0.86 -19.55 -3.95
N ASP A 121 -0.19 -18.73 -3.84
CA ASP A 121 -0.89 -18.11 -4.97
C ASP A 121 -0.17 -16.85 -5.51
N GLY A 122 0.93 -16.42 -4.88
CA GLY A 122 1.70 -15.24 -5.23
C GLY A 122 1.25 -13.96 -4.54
N SER A 123 0.15 -13.98 -3.79
CA SER A 123 -0.35 -12.81 -3.03
C SER A 123 0.29 -12.69 -1.65
N TRP A 124 0.03 -11.57 -0.98
CA TRP A 124 0.30 -11.37 0.44
C TRP A 124 -0.98 -11.22 1.24
N PRO A 125 -1.01 -11.67 2.52
CA PRO A 125 -2.15 -11.46 3.40
C PRO A 125 -2.35 -9.96 3.67
N ALA A 126 -3.59 -9.58 3.93
CA ALA A 126 -3.93 -8.20 4.26
C ALA A 126 -4.40 -8.08 5.71
N TYR A 127 -4.06 -6.97 6.38
CA TYR A 127 -4.52 -6.72 7.76
C TYR A 127 -5.50 -5.53 7.81
N TRP A 128 -5.03 -4.32 7.49
CA TRP A 128 -5.84 -3.10 7.54
C TRP A 128 -6.76 -2.91 6.33
N TRP A 129 -6.46 -3.56 5.21
CA TRP A 129 -7.25 -3.49 3.99
C TRP A 129 -7.91 -4.85 3.71
N PRO A 130 -9.19 -4.92 3.31
CA PRO A 130 -9.81 -6.18 2.91
C PRO A 130 -9.22 -6.71 1.59
N ASP A 131 -8.76 -5.80 0.73
CA ASP A 131 -8.27 -6.13 -0.60
C ASP A 131 -6.78 -6.49 -0.54
N ARG A 132 -6.45 -7.76 -0.84
CA ARG A 132 -5.06 -8.25 -0.87
C ARG A 132 -4.21 -7.61 -1.97
N GLU A 133 -4.84 -6.95 -2.93
CA GLU A 133 -4.18 -6.19 -3.98
C GLU A 133 -3.25 -5.12 -3.40
N TYR A 134 -3.65 -4.46 -2.29
CA TYR A 134 -2.86 -3.43 -1.63
C TYR A 134 -1.49 -3.95 -1.15
N PRO A 135 -1.40 -4.90 -0.20
CA PRO A 135 -0.11 -5.39 0.27
C PRO A 135 0.66 -6.12 -0.82
N THR A 136 -0.01 -6.82 -1.74
CA THR A 136 0.63 -7.54 -2.84
C THR A 136 1.37 -6.59 -3.78
N ALA A 137 0.75 -5.48 -4.16
CA ALA A 137 1.41 -4.49 -5.00
C ALA A 137 2.61 -3.84 -4.31
N LEU A 138 2.45 -3.44 -3.05
CA LEU A 138 3.52 -2.79 -2.30
C LEU A 138 4.70 -3.74 -2.05
N ALA A 139 4.44 -5.02 -1.74
CA ALA A 139 5.48 -6.03 -1.57
C ALA A 139 6.23 -6.28 -2.88
N ALA A 140 5.51 -6.44 -4.00
CA ALA A 140 6.13 -6.62 -5.30
C ALA A 140 6.99 -5.41 -5.70
N GLU A 141 6.50 -4.19 -5.51
CA GLU A 141 7.26 -2.96 -5.76
C GLU A 141 8.52 -2.88 -4.89
N ALA A 142 8.42 -3.19 -3.59
CA ALA A 142 9.56 -3.17 -2.68
C ALA A 142 10.63 -4.20 -3.07
N LEU A 143 10.22 -5.41 -3.44
CA LEU A 143 11.13 -6.49 -3.85
C LEU A 143 11.83 -6.20 -5.19
N THR A 144 11.30 -5.28 -6.00
CA THR A 144 11.91 -4.88 -7.28
C THR A 144 12.68 -3.57 -7.20
N ALA A 145 12.39 -2.73 -6.22
CA ALA A 145 13.05 -1.44 -6.05
C ALA A 145 14.56 -1.57 -5.89
N GLY A 146 15.32 -0.72 -6.60
CA GLY A 146 16.78 -0.73 -6.55
C GLY A 146 17.49 -1.93 -7.21
N ARG A 147 16.74 -2.83 -7.87
CA ARG A 147 17.27 -4.06 -8.51
C ARG A 147 16.78 -4.21 -9.95
N PRO A 148 17.15 -3.31 -10.87
CA PRO A 148 16.59 -3.30 -12.23
C PRO A 148 16.87 -4.57 -13.02
N ASP A 149 18.01 -5.25 -12.80
CA ASP A 149 18.46 -6.41 -13.57
C ASP A 149 18.39 -7.75 -12.78
N GLY A 150 17.78 -7.74 -11.59
CA GLY A 150 17.71 -8.93 -10.73
C GLY A 150 16.60 -9.89 -11.11
N ASP A 151 16.78 -11.20 -10.82
CA ASP A 151 15.67 -12.16 -10.86
C ASP A 151 14.64 -11.79 -9.77
N ARG A 152 13.35 -11.80 -10.16
CA ARG A 152 12.24 -11.30 -9.35
C ARG A 152 11.09 -12.31 -9.32
N PRO A 153 11.34 -13.55 -8.90
CA PRO A 153 10.32 -14.59 -8.95
C PRO A 153 9.08 -14.21 -8.14
N GLU A 154 9.25 -13.65 -6.94
CA GLU A 154 8.14 -13.26 -6.08
C GLU A 154 7.26 -12.16 -6.70
N ALA A 155 7.89 -11.16 -7.33
CA ALA A 155 7.14 -10.10 -8.02
C ALA A 155 6.42 -10.62 -9.27
N ARG A 156 7.00 -11.61 -9.98
CA ARG A 156 6.32 -12.25 -11.13
C ARG A 156 5.12 -13.09 -10.67
N GLU A 157 5.24 -13.84 -9.57
CA GLU A 157 4.09 -14.55 -9.00
C GLU A 157 2.98 -13.58 -8.55
N ALA A 158 3.34 -12.46 -7.89
CA ALA A 158 2.41 -11.39 -7.56
C ALA A 158 1.69 -10.83 -8.80
N ALA A 159 2.44 -10.59 -9.86
CA ALA A 159 1.89 -10.08 -11.11
C ALA A 159 0.94 -11.07 -11.79
N ARG A 160 1.25 -12.37 -11.78
CA ARG A 160 0.34 -13.41 -12.29
C ARG A 160 -0.95 -13.48 -11.49
N TRP A 161 -0.84 -13.48 -10.16
CA TRP A 161 -2.00 -13.42 -9.28
C TRP A 161 -2.85 -12.17 -9.57
N ALA A 162 -2.25 -11.00 -9.62
CA ALA A 162 -2.95 -9.74 -9.88
C ALA A 162 -3.59 -9.70 -11.28
N ALA A 163 -2.88 -10.21 -12.30
CA ALA A 163 -3.41 -10.32 -13.67
C ALA A 163 -4.65 -11.21 -13.74
N ALA A 164 -4.70 -12.30 -12.99
CA ALA A 164 -5.86 -13.19 -12.90
C ALA A 164 -7.05 -12.55 -12.15
N ARG A 165 -6.83 -11.53 -11.33
CA ARG A 165 -7.86 -10.77 -10.63
C ARG A 165 -8.56 -9.73 -11.53
N ILE A 166 -7.86 -9.22 -12.56
CA ILE A 166 -8.38 -8.22 -13.49
C ILE A 166 -9.29 -8.89 -14.51
N GLY A 167 -10.56 -8.57 -14.46
CA GLY A 167 -11.60 -9.12 -15.33
C GLY A 167 -11.45 -8.78 -16.82
N ALA A 168 -12.35 -9.29 -17.63
CA ALA A 168 -12.39 -9.00 -19.08
C ALA A 168 -12.71 -7.51 -19.35
N ASP A 169 -13.48 -6.88 -18.49
CA ASP A 169 -13.82 -5.46 -18.49
C ASP A 169 -12.73 -4.55 -17.92
N GLY A 170 -11.66 -5.15 -17.37
CA GLY A 170 -10.53 -4.45 -16.77
C GLY A 170 -10.68 -4.14 -15.28
N ALA A 171 -11.81 -4.46 -14.67
CA ALA A 171 -12.05 -4.22 -13.25
C ALA A 171 -11.55 -5.37 -12.37
N VAL A 172 -11.18 -5.06 -11.15
CA VAL A 172 -11.11 -6.03 -10.04
C VAL A 172 -12.40 -5.93 -9.24
N CYS A 173 -13.18 -7.03 -9.21
CA CYS A 173 -14.34 -7.14 -8.34
C CYS A 173 -13.93 -7.70 -6.98
N THR A 174 -14.45 -7.11 -5.91
CA THR A 174 -14.24 -7.55 -4.53
C THR A 174 -15.57 -7.85 -3.86
N GLU A 175 -15.57 -8.47 -2.68
CA GLU A 175 -16.79 -8.73 -1.91
C GLU A 175 -17.53 -7.41 -1.57
N LEU A 176 -16.79 -6.36 -1.26
CA LEU A 176 -17.36 -5.06 -0.89
C LEU A 176 -17.74 -4.20 -2.10
N GLU A 177 -17.11 -4.43 -3.26
CA GLU A 177 -17.32 -3.74 -4.53
C GLU A 177 -17.51 -4.77 -5.67
N PRO A 178 -18.66 -5.46 -5.74
CA PRO A 178 -18.89 -6.54 -6.71
C PRO A 178 -19.02 -6.04 -8.16
N GLU A 179 -19.30 -4.75 -8.36
CA GLU A 179 -19.38 -4.12 -9.69
C GLU A 179 -18.02 -3.57 -10.17
N GLY A 180 -16.97 -3.70 -9.36
CA GLY A 180 -15.62 -3.24 -9.66
C GLY A 180 -15.13 -2.18 -8.67
N SER A 181 -13.91 -2.37 -8.18
CA SER A 181 -13.20 -1.48 -7.28
C SER A 181 -12.08 -0.76 -8.02
N ALA A 182 -12.17 0.54 -8.17
CA ALA A 182 -11.09 1.35 -8.74
C ALA A 182 -9.83 1.29 -7.85
N PHE A 183 -9.99 1.21 -6.53
CA PHE A 183 -8.89 1.05 -5.59
C PHE A 183 -8.17 -0.29 -5.77
N ALA A 184 -8.88 -1.42 -5.73
CA ALA A 184 -8.28 -2.74 -5.92
C ALA A 184 -7.68 -2.89 -7.33
N THR A 185 -8.35 -2.37 -8.38
CA THR A 185 -7.84 -2.38 -9.75
C THR A 185 -6.53 -1.59 -9.88
N ALA A 186 -6.42 -0.43 -9.22
CA ALA A 186 -5.20 0.36 -9.23
C ALA A 186 -4.02 -0.39 -8.61
N PHE A 187 -4.22 -1.09 -7.49
CA PHE A 187 -3.17 -1.91 -6.87
C PHE A 187 -2.87 -3.18 -7.67
N ALA A 188 -3.86 -3.86 -8.23
CA ALA A 188 -3.62 -4.99 -9.13
C ALA A 188 -2.78 -4.56 -10.35
N LEU A 189 -3.09 -3.42 -10.98
CA LEU A 189 -2.30 -2.84 -12.07
C LEU A 189 -0.85 -2.58 -11.65
N ARG A 190 -0.62 -2.01 -10.47
CA ARG A 190 0.73 -1.77 -9.92
C ARG A 190 1.51 -3.07 -9.72
N ALA A 191 0.87 -4.13 -9.20
CA ALA A 191 1.50 -5.44 -9.05
C ALA A 191 1.89 -6.05 -10.41
N VAL A 192 1.01 -5.96 -11.43
CA VAL A 192 1.30 -6.42 -12.79
C VAL A 192 2.50 -5.67 -13.38
N LEU A 193 2.58 -4.36 -13.19
CA LEU A 193 3.70 -3.54 -13.67
C LEU A 193 5.01 -3.91 -12.95
N ALA A 194 4.98 -4.15 -11.63
CA ALA A 194 6.17 -4.50 -10.85
C ALA A 194 6.78 -5.85 -11.28
N GLY A 195 5.97 -6.82 -11.70
CA GLY A 195 6.44 -8.13 -12.14
C GLY A 195 6.87 -8.21 -13.61
N GLU A 196 6.64 -7.15 -14.39
CA GLU A 196 7.08 -7.03 -15.80
C GLU A 196 6.71 -8.26 -16.67
N LEU A 197 5.45 -8.72 -16.58
CA LEU A 197 5.00 -9.90 -17.35
C LEU A 197 4.99 -9.61 -18.84
N PRO A 198 5.68 -10.42 -19.67
CA PRO A 198 5.64 -10.26 -21.14
C PRO A 198 4.23 -10.33 -21.71
N GLU A 199 3.39 -11.23 -21.17
CA GLU A 199 1.97 -11.42 -21.50
C GLU A 199 1.03 -10.39 -20.86
N GLY A 200 1.53 -9.53 -19.98
CA GLY A 200 0.72 -8.60 -19.20
C GLY A 200 0.14 -7.41 -19.96
N ARG A 201 0.58 -7.14 -21.19
CA ARG A 201 0.21 -5.92 -21.95
C ARG A 201 -1.30 -5.74 -22.12
N ASP A 202 -2.02 -6.80 -22.43
CA ASP A 202 -3.48 -6.73 -22.62
C ASP A 202 -4.21 -6.51 -21.32
N VAL A 203 -3.73 -7.10 -20.23
CA VAL A 203 -4.26 -6.90 -18.88
C VAL A 203 -4.05 -5.45 -18.44
N VAL A 204 -2.85 -4.92 -18.63
CA VAL A 204 -2.52 -3.51 -18.34
C VAL A 204 -3.45 -2.58 -19.13
N ARG A 205 -3.61 -2.83 -20.45
CA ARG A 205 -4.49 -2.00 -21.28
C ARG A 205 -5.93 -2.00 -20.79
N ARG A 206 -6.50 -3.17 -20.44
CA ARG A 206 -7.88 -3.26 -19.91
C ARG A 206 -8.02 -2.53 -18.58
N ALA A 207 -7.08 -2.74 -17.65
CA ALA A 207 -7.12 -2.05 -16.36
C ALA A 207 -7.01 -0.52 -16.52
N VAL A 208 -6.12 -0.05 -17.40
CA VAL A 208 -6.01 1.39 -17.70
C VAL A 208 -7.30 1.91 -18.30
N SER A 209 -7.91 1.20 -19.28
CA SER A 209 -9.20 1.61 -19.86
C SER A 209 -10.28 1.72 -18.79
N TYR A 210 -10.47 0.69 -17.98
CA TYR A 210 -11.44 0.71 -16.88
C TYR A 210 -11.22 1.91 -15.94
N LEU A 211 -9.97 2.16 -15.50
CA LEU A 211 -9.66 3.26 -14.60
C LEU A 211 -9.91 4.63 -15.25
N THR A 212 -9.57 4.81 -16.54
CA THR A 212 -9.81 6.07 -17.24
C THR A 212 -11.28 6.29 -17.55
N ASP A 213 -12.01 5.26 -17.96
CA ASP A 213 -13.42 5.34 -18.34
C ASP A 213 -14.35 5.51 -17.11
N SER A 214 -13.88 5.07 -15.91
CA SER A 214 -14.62 5.22 -14.65
C SER A 214 -14.32 6.51 -13.89
N GLN A 215 -13.53 7.44 -14.46
CA GLN A 215 -13.25 8.72 -13.83
C GLN A 215 -14.50 9.61 -13.84
N ASP A 216 -14.83 10.18 -12.69
CA ASP A 216 -15.92 11.17 -12.56
C ASP A 216 -15.54 12.52 -13.19
N LYS A 217 -16.54 13.33 -13.51
CA LYS A 217 -16.34 14.63 -14.17
C LYS A 217 -15.50 15.63 -13.36
N ASP A 218 -15.43 15.47 -12.06
CA ASP A 218 -14.62 16.30 -11.17
C ASP A 218 -13.16 15.80 -11.06
N GLY A 219 -12.82 14.73 -11.78
CA GLY A 219 -11.48 14.13 -11.78
C GLY A 219 -11.25 13.09 -10.69
N SER A 220 -12.23 12.84 -9.83
CA SER A 220 -12.16 11.78 -8.81
C SER A 220 -12.67 10.44 -9.35
N TRP A 221 -12.67 9.42 -8.50
CA TRP A 221 -13.28 8.11 -8.73
C TRP A 221 -14.27 7.80 -7.61
N ARG A 222 -15.31 7.02 -7.92
CA ARG A 222 -16.24 6.51 -6.91
C ARG A 222 -15.47 5.88 -5.76
N PRO A 223 -15.79 6.24 -4.49
CA PRO A 223 -15.16 5.63 -3.32
C PRO A 223 -15.20 4.11 -3.36
N SER A 224 -14.05 3.45 -3.26
CA SER A 224 -13.94 1.99 -3.25
C SER A 224 -12.80 1.48 -2.35
N ALA A 225 -12.11 2.38 -1.66
CA ALA A 225 -11.11 2.04 -0.66
C ALA A 225 -11.80 1.76 0.68
N TRP A 226 -11.78 0.52 1.12
CA TRP A 226 -12.31 0.09 2.42
C TRP A 226 -11.16 -0.20 3.37
N CYS A 227 -11.25 0.30 4.59
CA CYS A 227 -10.30 0.02 5.66
C CYS A 227 -10.96 -0.88 6.70
N ARG A 228 -10.27 -1.94 7.12
CA ARG A 228 -10.68 -2.79 8.25
C ARG A 228 -10.33 -2.10 9.57
N VAL A 229 -11.13 -2.36 10.59
CA VAL A 229 -10.84 -2.05 11.98
C VAL A 229 -10.89 -3.36 12.76
N PRO A 230 -9.84 -4.20 12.68
CA PRO A 230 -9.84 -5.51 13.34
C PRO A 230 -10.01 -5.39 14.85
N GLY A 231 -10.50 -6.46 15.46
CA GLY A 231 -10.54 -6.55 16.92
C GLY A 231 -9.12 -6.51 17.52
N PRO A 232 -8.98 -6.08 18.78
CA PRO A 232 -7.67 -5.87 19.40
C PRO A 232 -6.84 -7.16 19.56
N MET A 233 -7.49 -8.33 19.49
CA MET A 233 -6.87 -9.66 19.56
C MET A 233 -7.02 -10.44 18.25
N GLU A 234 -7.38 -9.80 17.15
CA GLU A 234 -7.62 -10.42 15.85
C GLU A 234 -6.35 -10.36 14.99
N PHE A 235 -5.55 -11.44 15.03
CA PHE A 235 -4.27 -11.53 14.33
C PHE A 235 -4.39 -11.87 12.85
N ASP A 236 -5.47 -12.55 12.46
CA ASP A 236 -5.75 -12.92 11.06
C ASP A 236 -7.16 -12.44 10.64
N PRO A 237 -7.28 -11.19 10.23
CA PRO A 237 -8.56 -10.63 9.79
C PRO A 237 -9.04 -11.22 8.45
N ASP A 238 -8.18 -11.90 7.67
CA ASP A 238 -8.57 -12.61 6.45
C ASP A 238 -9.39 -13.89 6.77
N ALA A 239 -9.28 -14.43 7.99
CA ALA A 239 -10.07 -15.57 8.45
C ALA A 239 -11.51 -15.21 8.87
N ARG A 240 -11.82 -13.91 8.99
CA ARG A 240 -13.18 -13.47 9.35
C ARG A 240 -14.10 -13.54 8.14
N GLU A 241 -15.16 -14.33 8.23
CA GLU A 241 -16.13 -14.52 7.14
C GLU A 241 -16.97 -13.27 6.82
N HIS A 242 -17.32 -12.49 7.85
CA HIS A 242 -18.19 -11.33 7.67
C HIS A 242 -17.67 -10.09 8.40
N TRP A 243 -17.66 -8.98 7.67
CA TRP A 243 -17.33 -7.67 8.18
C TRP A 243 -18.53 -6.75 8.19
N GLU A 244 -18.85 -6.15 9.33
CA GLU A 244 -19.89 -5.14 9.38
C GLU A 244 -19.45 -3.86 8.69
N ARG A 245 -20.33 -3.29 7.87
CA ARG A 245 -20.06 -1.95 7.30
C ARG A 245 -20.26 -0.88 8.37
N GLY A 246 -19.23 -0.07 8.63
CA GLY A 246 -19.28 1.03 9.57
C GLY A 246 -20.40 2.01 9.21
N ARG A 247 -21.20 2.41 10.19
CA ARG A 247 -22.33 3.32 9.97
C ARG A 247 -21.82 4.76 9.86
N ARG A 248 -22.20 5.46 8.77
CA ARG A 248 -21.90 6.89 8.53
C ARG A 248 -20.42 7.25 8.65
N GLY A 249 -19.52 6.39 8.16
CA GLY A 249 -18.08 6.61 8.23
C GLY A 249 -17.46 6.52 9.63
N LYS A 250 -18.19 5.99 10.61
CA LYS A 250 -17.63 5.75 11.96
C LYS A 250 -16.98 4.38 12.01
N ALA A 251 -15.70 4.36 12.33
CA ALA A 251 -14.94 3.15 12.62
C ALA A 251 -15.43 2.52 13.94
N ALA A 252 -15.65 1.22 13.92
CA ALA A 252 -15.90 0.41 15.11
C ALA A 252 -15.07 -0.87 15.00
N LEU A 253 -14.64 -1.41 16.15
CA LEU A 253 -13.94 -2.70 16.17
C LEU A 253 -14.79 -3.78 15.48
N GLY A 254 -14.18 -4.55 14.58
CA GLY A 254 -14.84 -5.57 13.79
C GLY A 254 -15.59 -5.05 12.56
N SER A 255 -15.41 -3.79 12.15
CA SER A 255 -16.05 -3.20 10.98
C SER A 255 -15.08 -2.88 9.84
N VAL A 256 -15.65 -2.66 8.64
CA VAL A 256 -14.99 -2.00 7.52
C VAL A 256 -15.55 -0.60 7.32
N VAL A 257 -14.68 0.33 6.97
CA VAL A 257 -15.02 1.75 6.79
C VAL A 257 -14.61 2.18 5.39
N LEU A 258 -15.56 2.76 4.64
CA LEU A 258 -15.32 3.31 3.31
C LEU A 258 -14.69 4.71 3.42
N ASP A 259 -13.68 4.97 2.60
CA ASP A 259 -13.18 6.33 2.31
C ASP A 259 -14.24 7.13 1.52
N THR A 260 -15.23 7.65 2.22
CA THR A 260 -16.38 8.35 1.61
C THR A 260 -15.99 9.61 0.85
N LYS A 261 -14.77 10.13 1.02
CA LYS A 261 -14.25 11.30 0.30
C LYS A 261 -13.43 10.92 -0.93
N ALA A 262 -13.31 9.63 -1.23
CA ALA A 262 -12.55 9.08 -2.34
C ALA A 262 -11.06 9.49 -2.38
N LEU A 263 -10.48 9.92 -1.26
CA LEU A 263 -9.09 10.38 -1.21
C LEU A 263 -8.11 9.25 -1.49
N TYR A 264 -8.26 8.11 -0.79
CA TYR A 264 -7.41 6.93 -1.02
C TYR A 264 -7.66 6.33 -2.40
N THR A 265 -8.92 6.23 -2.82
CA THR A 265 -9.27 5.72 -4.15
C THR A 265 -8.63 6.57 -5.24
N THR A 266 -8.87 7.88 -5.23
CA THR A 266 -8.36 8.81 -6.25
C THR A 266 -6.83 8.85 -6.28
N ALA A 267 -6.17 8.97 -5.12
CA ALA A 267 -4.72 8.98 -5.05
C ALA A 267 -4.09 7.69 -5.57
N SER A 268 -4.69 6.53 -5.25
CA SER A 268 -4.20 5.22 -5.69
C SER A 268 -4.32 5.05 -7.21
N VAL A 269 -5.45 5.48 -7.79
CA VAL A 269 -5.66 5.42 -9.25
C VAL A 269 -4.69 6.34 -9.98
N VAL A 270 -4.54 7.59 -9.55
CA VAL A 270 -3.59 8.53 -10.14
C VAL A 270 -2.16 7.97 -10.07
N ALA A 271 -1.75 7.42 -8.92
CA ALA A 271 -0.44 6.82 -8.76
C ALA A 271 -0.22 5.60 -9.68
N ALA A 272 -1.25 4.77 -9.90
CA ALA A 272 -1.18 3.62 -10.79
C ALA A 272 -1.06 4.04 -12.27
N LEU A 273 -1.89 5.00 -12.70
CA LEU A 273 -1.87 5.51 -14.07
C LEU A 273 -0.54 6.24 -14.39
N ALA A 274 0.01 7.01 -13.46
CA ALA A 274 1.30 7.66 -13.65
C ALA A 274 2.44 6.66 -13.92
N ARG A 275 2.42 5.47 -13.29
CA ARG A 275 3.43 4.42 -13.53
C ARG A 275 3.36 3.83 -14.93
N THR A 276 2.17 3.75 -15.54
CA THR A 276 2.02 3.25 -16.92
C THR A 276 2.68 4.17 -17.93
N SER A 277 2.63 5.49 -17.71
CA SER A 277 3.27 6.48 -18.58
C SER A 277 4.80 6.37 -18.51
N THR A 278 5.37 6.15 -17.34
CA THR A 278 6.82 5.98 -17.14
C THR A 278 7.33 4.70 -17.80
N ALA A 279 6.60 3.59 -17.66
CA ALA A 279 6.95 2.31 -18.30
C ALA A 279 6.92 2.40 -19.83
N ALA A 280 5.97 3.15 -20.40
CA ALA A 280 5.89 3.36 -21.85
C ALA A 280 7.09 4.17 -22.39
N VAL A 281 7.56 5.16 -21.66
CA VAL A 281 8.75 5.99 -22.02
C VAL A 281 10.02 5.12 -21.97
N SER A 282 10.20 4.32 -20.93
CA SER A 282 11.39 3.45 -20.78
C SER A 282 11.46 2.39 -21.87
N SER A 283 10.33 1.81 -22.30
CA SER A 283 10.30 0.84 -23.41
C SER A 283 10.58 1.47 -24.78
N ALA A 284 10.23 2.72 -24.98
CA ALA A 284 10.50 3.47 -26.21
C ALA A 284 11.99 3.84 -26.37
N THR A 285 12.68 4.12 -25.26
CA THR A 285 14.12 4.43 -25.26
C THR A 285 15.01 3.19 -25.37
N ALA A 286 14.52 2.01 -25.02
CA ALA A 286 15.23 0.73 -25.12
C ALA A 286 15.14 0.08 -26.52
N ALA A 287 14.37 0.64 -27.47
CA ALA A 287 14.31 0.12 -28.83
C ALA A 287 15.66 0.36 -29.56
N PRO A 288 16.30 -0.67 -30.15
CA PRO A 288 17.58 -0.50 -30.83
C PRO A 288 17.45 0.49 -31.98
N SER A 289 18.41 1.43 -32.04
CA SER A 289 18.54 2.37 -33.15
C SER A 289 18.56 1.62 -34.47
N ARG A 290 17.72 2.05 -35.44
CA ARG A 290 17.67 1.52 -36.82
C ARG A 290 18.96 1.68 -37.61
N ALA A 291 20.06 2.11 -37.00
CA ALA A 291 21.32 2.44 -37.67
C ALA A 291 22.26 1.25 -37.93
N ASP A 292 21.97 0.03 -37.39
CA ASP A 292 22.87 -1.14 -37.59
C ASP A 292 22.36 -2.17 -38.60
N ARG A 293 21.60 -1.75 -39.60
CA ARG A 293 21.26 -2.58 -40.79
C ARG A 293 21.61 -1.81 -42.05
N ALA A 294 22.88 -1.73 -42.35
CA ALA A 294 23.40 -1.46 -43.68
C ALA A 294 24.62 -2.36 -43.96
#